data_f26d567116bf08f8f3cf637dbc1a2e0a
#
_entry.id   f26d567116bf08f8f3cf637dbc1a2e0a
#
_cell.length_a   1.000
_cell.length_b   1.000
_cell.length_c   1.000
_cell.angle_alpha   90.00
_cell.angle_beta   90.00
_cell.angle_gamma   90.00
#
_symmetry.space_group_name_H-M   'P 1'
#
loop_
_entity.id
_entity.type
_entity.pdbx_description
1 polymer ?
#
loop_
_entity_poly.entity_id
_entity_poly.type
_entity_poly.pdbx_seq_one_letter_code
_entity_poly.pdbx_strand_id
1 'polypeptide(L)'
;MLPKAVTICLQMPLKNISENDINLKLIKPFESFETEGYVITPIKAIHDEKSSPIIYAIEKDEKSLLYANDTSELCEESMACLKALERPFNVISLDCTEANRPIVPYIGHLNFNKCAAIRDEFIKDGIANDKTIFVLNHFSHNGINVIYDEFEKIAGDKCFVTSYDGLIIDF
;
A
#
# COMPACT_ATOMS: atom_id res chain seq x y z
N MET A 1 23.33 3.72 -17.93
CA MET A 1 22.58 2.48 -18.24
C MET A 1 21.34 2.55 -17.36
N LEU A 2 20.14 2.69 -17.95
CA LEU A 2 18.91 2.75 -17.16
C LEU A 2 18.69 1.39 -16.50
N PRO A 3 18.26 1.32 -15.23
CA PRO A 3 17.94 0.06 -14.58
C PRO A 3 16.83 -0.65 -15.38
N LYS A 4 16.98 -1.94 -15.58
CA LYS A 4 15.93 -2.76 -16.22
C LYS A 4 14.71 -2.71 -15.32
N ALA A 5 13.56 -2.30 -15.86
CA ALA A 5 12.32 -2.28 -15.11
C ALA A 5 11.96 -3.70 -14.66
N VAL A 6 11.69 -3.87 -13.39
CA VAL A 6 11.11 -5.10 -12.86
C VAL A 6 9.60 -4.98 -13.07
N THR A 7 9.06 -5.70 -14.03
CA THR A 7 7.61 -5.76 -14.22
C THR A 7 7.07 -6.92 -13.41
N ILE A 8 6.26 -6.60 -12.43
CA ILE A 8 5.50 -7.59 -11.66
C ILE A 8 4.37 -8.06 -12.56
N CYS A 9 4.34 -9.35 -12.86
CA CYS A 9 3.45 -9.91 -13.86
C CYS A 9 2.00 -9.94 -13.38
N LEU A 10 1.18 -9.13 -14.00
CA LEU A 10 -0.23 -9.43 -14.20
C LEU A 10 -0.33 -10.66 -15.10
N GLN A 11 -1.28 -11.56 -14.88
CA GLN A 11 -1.55 -12.77 -15.69
C GLN A 11 -2.03 -12.41 -17.11
N MET A 12 -1.34 -11.52 -17.80
CA MET A 12 -1.61 -11.22 -19.20
C MET A 12 -0.71 -12.07 -20.12
N PRO A 13 -1.22 -12.61 -21.22
CA PRO A 13 -0.38 -13.33 -22.18
C PRO A 13 0.62 -12.35 -22.80
N LEU A 14 1.89 -12.51 -22.49
CA LEU A 14 3.03 -11.70 -22.94
C LEU A 14 3.39 -11.95 -24.41
N LYS A 15 2.43 -12.06 -25.30
CA LYS A 15 2.63 -12.48 -26.70
C LYS A 15 3.49 -11.53 -27.55
N ASN A 16 3.81 -10.33 -27.07
CA ASN A 16 4.49 -9.30 -27.88
C ASN A 16 5.64 -8.57 -27.16
N ILE A 17 6.18 -9.13 -26.08
CA ILE A 17 7.33 -8.54 -25.39
C ILE A 17 8.56 -9.36 -25.75
N SER A 18 9.60 -8.72 -26.29
CA SER A 18 10.86 -9.37 -26.60
C SER A 18 11.52 -9.85 -25.31
N GLU A 19 11.96 -11.10 -25.25
CA GLU A 19 12.62 -11.72 -24.10
C GLU A 19 13.88 -10.95 -23.63
N ASN A 20 14.40 -10.03 -24.44
CA ASN A 20 15.62 -9.28 -24.16
C ASN A 20 15.40 -7.98 -23.36
N ASP A 21 14.16 -7.50 -23.23
CA ASP A 21 13.88 -6.17 -22.68
C ASP A 21 13.28 -6.19 -21.27
N ILE A 22 12.75 -7.33 -20.82
CA ILE A 22 12.03 -7.44 -19.54
C ILE A 22 12.44 -8.71 -18.78
N ASN A 23 12.92 -8.55 -17.58
CA ASN A 23 13.08 -9.65 -16.63
C ASN A 23 11.76 -9.87 -15.88
N LEU A 24 11.09 -10.98 -16.17
CA LEU A 24 9.88 -11.38 -15.46
C LEU A 24 10.24 -12.23 -14.25
N LYS A 25 9.75 -11.84 -13.10
CA LYS A 25 9.80 -12.62 -11.86
C LYS A 25 8.38 -12.93 -11.41
N LEU A 26 8.06 -14.21 -11.31
CA LEU A 26 6.83 -14.65 -10.66
C LEU A 26 7.01 -14.47 -9.17
N ILE A 27 6.09 -13.76 -8.54
CA ILE A 27 6.06 -13.57 -7.11
C ILE A 27 4.82 -14.26 -6.52
N LYS A 28 4.92 -14.67 -5.27
CA LYS A 28 3.81 -15.23 -4.52
C LYS A 28 3.59 -14.45 -3.24
N PRO A 29 2.34 -14.27 -2.79
CA PRO A 29 2.07 -13.68 -1.51
C PRO A 29 2.87 -14.38 -0.40
N PHE A 30 3.43 -13.57 0.51
CA PHE A 30 4.18 -13.99 1.70
C PHE A 30 5.57 -14.61 1.43
N GLU A 31 6.02 -14.69 0.17
CA GLU A 31 7.38 -15.12 -0.17
C GLU A 31 8.23 -13.87 -0.48
N SER A 32 9.09 -13.48 0.45
CA SER A 32 9.98 -12.32 0.27
C SER A 32 11.04 -12.58 -0.80
N PHE A 33 11.46 -11.52 -1.48
CA PHE A 33 12.55 -11.57 -2.45
C PHE A 33 13.40 -10.30 -2.39
N GLU A 34 14.64 -10.43 -2.84
CA GLU A 34 15.58 -9.30 -2.93
C GLU A 34 15.67 -8.78 -4.36
N THR A 35 15.73 -7.44 -4.49
CA THR A 35 16.02 -6.76 -5.76
C THR A 35 16.64 -5.39 -5.48
N GLU A 36 17.74 -5.04 -6.17
CA GLU A 36 18.44 -3.75 -6.04
C GLU A 36 18.76 -3.34 -4.57
N GLY A 37 19.02 -4.32 -3.71
CA GLY A 37 19.27 -4.11 -2.28
C GLY A 37 18.01 -3.86 -1.44
N TYR A 38 16.82 -4.02 -2.01
CA TYR A 38 15.57 -4.02 -1.27
C TYR A 38 15.13 -5.44 -0.98
N VAL A 39 14.58 -5.67 0.20
CA VAL A 39 13.79 -6.85 0.53
C VAL A 39 12.31 -6.48 0.33
N ILE A 40 11.62 -7.23 -0.53
CA ILE A 40 10.22 -6.98 -0.85
C ILE A 40 9.40 -8.20 -0.46
N THR A 41 8.41 -8.00 0.39
CA THR A 41 7.44 -9.02 0.79
C THR A 41 6.09 -8.69 0.18
N PRO A 42 5.64 -9.45 -0.84
CA PRO A 42 4.28 -9.34 -1.36
C PRO A 42 3.29 -9.82 -0.32
N ILE A 43 2.22 -9.06 -0.09
CA ILE A 43 1.18 -9.37 0.89
C ILE A 43 -0.15 -9.39 0.17
N LYS A 44 -0.98 -10.39 0.45
CA LYS A 44 -2.29 -10.53 -0.18
C LYS A 44 -3.18 -9.33 0.15
N ALA A 45 -3.74 -8.73 -0.86
CA ALA A 45 -4.71 -7.64 -0.75
C ALA A 45 -6.14 -8.16 -0.94
N ILE A 46 -7.12 -7.34 -0.58
CA ILE A 46 -8.53 -7.59 -0.86
C ILE A 46 -9.01 -6.51 -1.83
N HIS A 47 -9.14 -6.86 -3.09
CA HIS A 47 -9.58 -5.97 -4.16
C HIS A 47 -10.35 -6.76 -5.21
N ASP A 48 -9.89 -6.88 -6.44
CA ASP A 48 -10.48 -7.74 -7.46
C ASP A 48 -9.91 -9.16 -7.35
N GLU A 49 -10.73 -10.11 -6.93
CA GLU A 49 -10.33 -11.51 -6.75
C GLU A 49 -9.75 -12.15 -8.02
N LYS A 50 -10.12 -11.67 -9.20
CA LYS A 50 -9.64 -12.18 -10.48
C LYS A 50 -8.20 -11.77 -10.79
N SER A 51 -7.72 -10.70 -10.16
CA SER A 51 -6.39 -10.15 -10.40
C SER A 51 -5.30 -10.66 -9.46
N SER A 52 -5.66 -11.46 -8.43
CA SER A 52 -4.74 -11.87 -7.36
C SER A 52 -4.01 -10.65 -6.74
N PRO A 53 -4.75 -9.70 -6.17
CA PRO A 53 -4.22 -8.42 -5.75
C PRO A 53 -3.21 -8.56 -4.62
N ILE A 54 -2.16 -7.75 -4.66
CA ILE A 54 -1.09 -7.71 -3.66
C ILE A 54 -0.69 -6.28 -3.32
N ILE A 55 -0.31 -6.08 -2.08
CA ILE A 55 0.37 -4.91 -1.55
C ILE A 55 1.79 -5.29 -1.18
N TYR A 56 2.64 -4.33 -0.86
CA TYR A 56 4.06 -4.58 -0.67
C TYR A 56 4.57 -4.04 0.65
N ALA A 57 5.23 -4.89 1.44
CA ALA A 57 6.19 -4.46 2.45
C ALA A 57 7.56 -4.36 1.79
N ILE A 58 8.18 -3.18 1.87
CA ILE A 58 9.44 -2.84 1.20
C ILE A 58 10.43 -2.41 2.27
N GLU A 59 11.58 -3.05 2.30
CA GLU A 59 12.61 -2.80 3.29
C GLU A 59 13.96 -2.57 2.63
N LYS A 60 14.70 -1.61 3.14
CA LYS A 60 16.10 -1.39 2.77
C LYS A 60 16.84 -0.76 3.93
N ASP A 61 18.01 -1.28 4.24
CA ASP A 61 18.80 -0.89 5.40
C ASP A 61 17.92 -0.98 6.67
N GLU A 62 17.73 0.10 7.39
CA GLU A 62 16.86 0.15 8.56
C GLU A 62 15.51 0.82 8.29
N LYS A 63 15.18 1.05 7.02
CA LYS A 63 13.95 1.73 6.59
C LYS A 63 12.93 0.74 6.07
N SER A 64 11.66 1.03 6.30
CA SER A 64 10.56 0.18 5.85
C SER A 64 9.32 0.98 5.45
N LEU A 65 8.70 0.55 4.36
CA LEU A 65 7.49 1.11 3.79
C LEU A 65 6.47 -0.01 3.58
N LEU A 66 5.26 0.16 4.08
CA LEU A 66 4.10 -0.61 3.62
C LEU A 66 3.36 0.21 2.55
N TYR A 67 3.33 -0.30 1.31
CA TYR A 67 2.62 0.31 0.20
C TYR A 67 1.33 -0.47 -0.06
N ALA A 68 0.21 0.05 0.45
CA ALA A 68 -1.09 -0.63 0.52
C ALA A 68 -2.16 0.12 -0.27
N ASN A 69 -1.97 0.20 -1.59
CA ASN A 69 -2.97 0.71 -2.54
C ASN A 69 -3.78 -0.44 -3.14
N ASP A 70 -4.96 -0.14 -3.65
CA ASP A 70 -5.90 -1.11 -4.21
C ASP A 70 -6.19 -2.26 -3.24
N THR A 71 -6.60 -1.91 -2.04
CA THR A 71 -6.99 -2.88 -1.02
C THR A 71 -8.06 -2.31 -0.09
N SER A 72 -8.87 -3.21 0.46
CA SER A 72 -9.69 -2.94 1.65
C SER A 72 -9.00 -3.38 2.93
N GLU A 73 -9.76 -3.71 3.97
CA GLU A 73 -9.21 -4.29 5.19
C GLU A 73 -8.44 -5.58 4.89
N LEU A 74 -7.33 -5.81 5.58
CA LEU A 74 -6.47 -6.96 5.35
C LEU A 74 -7.06 -8.24 5.97
N CYS A 75 -6.86 -9.37 5.31
CA CYS A 75 -7.23 -10.67 5.84
C CYS A 75 -6.28 -11.10 6.99
N GLU A 76 -6.70 -12.11 7.76
CA GLU A 76 -5.93 -12.62 8.89
C GLU A 76 -4.52 -13.08 8.49
N GLU A 77 -4.37 -13.72 7.34
CA GLU A 77 -3.07 -14.18 6.82
C GLU A 77 -2.13 -13.00 6.56
N SER A 78 -2.65 -11.91 6.00
CA SER A 78 -1.89 -10.69 5.72
C SER A 78 -1.49 -9.97 7.01
N MET A 79 -2.38 -9.88 7.98
CA MET A 79 -2.10 -9.34 9.31
C MET A 79 -1.04 -10.17 10.03
N ALA A 80 -1.12 -11.50 9.97
CA ALA A 80 -0.13 -12.40 10.55
C ALA A 80 1.25 -12.22 9.91
N CYS A 81 1.30 -12.07 8.58
CA CYS A 81 2.54 -11.80 7.86
C CYS A 81 3.17 -10.46 8.30
N LEU A 82 2.39 -9.38 8.40
CA LEU A 82 2.89 -8.08 8.84
C LEU A 82 3.44 -8.12 10.27
N LYS A 83 2.76 -8.81 11.18
CA LYS A 83 3.24 -9.01 12.56
C LYS A 83 4.54 -9.80 12.63
N ALA A 84 4.73 -10.77 11.74
CA ALA A 84 5.93 -11.61 11.68
C ALA A 84 7.17 -10.85 11.19
N LEU A 85 7.04 -9.64 10.66
CA LEU A 85 8.19 -8.79 10.34
C LEU A 85 8.85 -8.18 11.60
N GLU A 86 8.20 -8.30 12.77
CA GLU A 86 8.71 -8.00 14.13
C GLU A 86 9.26 -6.57 14.31
N ARG A 87 8.90 -5.64 13.43
CA ARG A 87 9.29 -4.23 13.55
C ARG A 87 8.21 -3.30 12.99
N PRO A 88 8.03 -2.12 13.60
CA PRO A 88 7.10 -1.15 13.08
C PRO A 88 7.64 -0.53 11.78
N PHE A 89 6.72 -0.27 10.83
CA PHE A 89 7.05 0.45 9.61
C PHE A 89 7.38 1.92 9.89
N ASN A 90 8.32 2.49 9.12
CA ASN A 90 8.58 3.92 9.13
C ASN A 90 7.47 4.71 8.42
N VAL A 91 7.00 4.17 7.29
CA VAL A 91 5.92 4.77 6.49
C VAL A 91 4.90 3.70 6.13
N ILE A 92 3.62 4.06 6.23
CA ILE A 92 2.50 3.23 5.77
C ILE A 92 1.63 4.08 4.85
N SER A 93 1.59 3.73 3.56
CA SER A 93 0.70 4.33 2.58
C SER A 93 -0.54 3.48 2.44
N LEU A 94 -1.71 4.03 2.79
CA LEU A 94 -2.99 3.35 2.73
C LEU A 94 -3.81 3.84 1.55
N ASP A 95 -4.51 2.90 0.92
CA ASP A 95 -5.63 3.23 0.03
C ASP A 95 -6.64 4.12 0.77
N CYS A 96 -7.01 5.23 0.16
CA CYS A 96 -8.08 6.09 0.67
C CYS A 96 -8.94 6.59 -0.49
N THR A 97 -9.23 5.69 -1.42
CA THR A 97 -9.98 5.97 -2.66
C THR A 97 -11.28 6.69 -2.39
N GLU A 98 -11.98 6.31 -1.32
CA GLU A 98 -13.28 6.86 -0.97
C GLU A 98 -13.20 8.10 -0.05
N ALA A 99 -12.00 8.58 0.26
CA ALA A 99 -11.75 9.76 1.09
C ALA A 99 -12.66 9.82 2.33
N ASN A 100 -13.42 10.89 2.55
CA ASN A 100 -14.34 11.04 3.70
C ASN A 100 -15.77 10.51 3.43
N ARG A 101 -15.98 9.72 2.38
CA ARG A 101 -17.28 9.10 2.11
C ARG A 101 -17.69 8.19 3.27
N PRO A 102 -18.92 8.33 3.83
CA PRO A 102 -19.31 7.56 5.02
C PRO A 102 -19.55 6.07 4.74
N ILE A 103 -19.90 5.72 3.50
CA ILE A 103 -20.15 4.34 3.06
C ILE A 103 -19.23 4.03 1.89
N VAL A 104 -18.48 2.92 1.99
CA VAL A 104 -17.65 2.41 0.89
C VAL A 104 -18.51 1.53 0.00
N PRO A 105 -18.81 1.93 -1.26
CA PRO A 105 -19.72 1.19 -2.13
C PRO A 105 -19.12 -0.08 -2.70
N TYR A 106 -17.79 -0.21 -2.68
CA TYR A 106 -17.06 -1.34 -3.26
C TYR A 106 -16.21 -2.06 -2.22
N ILE A 107 -16.15 -3.39 -2.35
CA ILE A 107 -15.11 -4.19 -1.70
C ILE A 107 -13.81 -3.96 -2.48
N GLY A 108 -12.75 -3.58 -1.79
CA GLY A 108 -11.44 -3.39 -2.43
C GLY A 108 -10.80 -2.03 -2.21
N HIS A 109 -11.53 -1.10 -1.62
CA HIS A 109 -11.04 0.23 -1.27
C HIS A 109 -11.39 0.63 0.15
N LEU A 110 -10.70 1.65 0.64
CA LEU A 110 -10.90 2.21 1.97
C LEU A 110 -11.43 3.65 1.89
N ASN A 111 -12.10 4.06 2.96
CA ASN A 111 -12.36 5.44 3.28
C ASN A 111 -11.55 5.87 4.50
N PHE A 112 -11.57 7.14 4.84
CA PHE A 112 -10.83 7.71 5.94
C PHE A 112 -11.11 7.02 7.30
N ASN A 113 -12.37 6.69 7.58
CA ASN A 113 -12.72 6.03 8.85
C ASN A 113 -12.10 4.63 8.95
N LYS A 114 -12.07 3.88 7.85
CA LYS A 114 -11.41 2.57 7.78
C LYS A 114 -9.89 2.71 7.89
N CYS A 115 -9.28 3.70 7.24
CA CYS A 115 -7.85 3.99 7.40
C CYS A 115 -7.50 4.30 8.86
N ALA A 116 -8.33 5.09 9.55
CA ALA A 116 -8.13 5.39 10.96
C ALA A 116 -8.23 4.13 11.84
N ALA A 117 -9.20 3.26 11.57
CA ALA A 117 -9.33 1.98 12.27
C ALA A 117 -8.12 1.05 12.04
N ILE A 118 -7.65 0.94 10.79
CA ILE A 118 -6.44 0.16 10.44
C ILE A 118 -5.21 0.72 11.17
N ARG A 119 -5.04 2.04 11.20
CA ARG A 119 -3.93 2.66 11.94
C ARG A 119 -3.95 2.26 13.41
N ASP A 120 -5.11 2.36 14.06
CA ASP A 120 -5.25 2.04 15.47
C ASP A 120 -4.97 0.55 15.75
N GLU A 121 -5.40 -0.33 14.85
CA GLU A 121 -5.10 -1.75 14.90
C GLU A 121 -3.59 -2.02 14.69
N PHE A 122 -2.96 -1.39 13.72
CA PHE A 122 -1.53 -1.54 13.44
C PHE A 122 -0.65 -1.08 14.60
N ILE A 123 -1.03 0.01 15.26
CA ILE A 123 -0.33 0.49 16.46
C ILE A 123 -0.50 -0.52 17.61
N LYS A 124 -1.72 -1.00 17.83
CA LYS A 124 -2.01 -2.01 18.86
C LYS A 124 -1.22 -3.30 18.65
N ASP A 125 -1.06 -3.71 17.40
CA ASP A 125 -0.42 -4.97 17.02
C ASP A 125 1.10 -4.85 16.80
N GLY A 126 1.69 -3.65 16.99
CA GLY A 126 3.13 -3.41 16.84
C GLY A 126 3.62 -3.31 15.40
N ILE A 127 2.71 -3.32 14.40
CA ILE A 127 3.03 -3.11 12.98
C ILE A 127 3.42 -1.63 12.75
N ALA A 128 2.89 -0.72 13.57
CA ALA A 128 3.19 0.69 13.58
C ALA A 128 3.45 1.19 15.01
N ASN A 129 3.99 2.39 15.13
CA ASN A 129 4.15 3.08 16.42
C ASN A 129 3.90 4.60 16.27
N ASP A 130 4.19 5.37 17.32
CA ASP A 130 4.03 6.83 17.36
C ASP A 130 4.93 7.61 16.40
N LYS A 131 5.95 6.97 15.83
CA LYS A 131 6.87 7.55 14.82
C LYS A 131 6.49 7.19 13.40
N THR A 132 5.57 6.25 13.20
CA THR A 132 5.13 5.81 11.88
C THR A 132 4.38 6.92 11.17
N ILE A 133 4.81 7.25 9.96
CA ILE A 133 4.13 8.21 9.10
C ILE A 133 3.02 7.49 8.34
N PHE A 134 1.76 7.83 8.59
CA PHE A 134 0.63 7.31 7.85
C PHE A 134 0.25 8.25 6.71
N VAL A 135 0.23 7.75 5.49
CA VAL A 135 -0.08 8.49 4.27
C VAL A 135 -1.38 7.97 3.69
N LEU A 136 -2.31 8.86 3.43
CA LEU A 136 -3.53 8.56 2.66
C LEU A 136 -3.25 8.82 1.19
N ASN A 137 -3.50 7.82 0.37
CA ASN A 137 -3.17 7.83 -1.04
C ASN A 137 -4.29 7.24 -1.90
N HIS A 138 -4.09 7.18 -3.22
CA HIS A 138 -4.98 6.52 -4.15
C HIS A 138 -6.40 7.12 -4.24
N PHE A 139 -6.52 8.46 -4.17
CA PHE A 139 -7.82 9.14 -4.22
C PHE A 139 -8.50 8.98 -5.57
N SER A 140 -9.81 8.71 -5.56
CA SER A 140 -10.62 8.59 -6.77
C SER A 140 -11.25 9.92 -7.18
N HIS A 141 -11.32 10.18 -8.49
CA HIS A 141 -12.11 11.28 -9.06
C HIS A 141 -13.61 10.94 -9.16
N ASN A 142 -13.99 9.69 -8.96
CA ASN A 142 -15.35 9.19 -9.16
C ASN A 142 -16.23 9.31 -7.91
N GLY A 143 -15.73 9.90 -6.85
CA GLY A 143 -16.39 10.01 -5.57
C GLY A 143 -17.17 11.31 -5.38
N ILE A 144 -17.56 11.56 -4.14
CA ILE A 144 -18.07 12.84 -3.67
C ILE A 144 -17.00 13.89 -3.92
N ASN A 145 -17.38 15.09 -4.31
CA ASN A 145 -16.46 16.22 -4.44
C ASN A 145 -15.73 16.47 -3.12
N VAL A 146 -14.58 15.85 -2.97
CA VAL A 146 -13.70 16.09 -1.82
C VAL A 146 -12.78 17.22 -2.22
N ILE A 147 -12.91 18.33 -1.52
CA ILE A 147 -11.97 19.44 -1.67
C ILE A 147 -10.71 19.06 -0.90
N TYR A 148 -9.58 18.98 -1.60
CA TYR A 148 -8.30 18.55 -1.02
C TYR A 148 -7.97 19.30 0.28
N ASP A 149 -8.02 20.62 0.27
CA ASP A 149 -7.67 21.46 1.43
C ASP A 149 -8.55 21.21 2.67
N GLU A 150 -9.81 20.83 2.46
CA GLU A 150 -10.74 20.48 3.55
C GLU A 150 -10.42 19.08 4.10
N PHE A 151 -10.16 18.15 3.20
CA PHE A 151 -9.84 16.78 3.60
C PHE A 151 -8.47 16.70 4.28
N GLU A 152 -7.48 17.45 3.80
CA GLU A 152 -6.15 17.54 4.42
C GLU A 152 -6.23 17.97 5.89
N LYS A 153 -7.07 18.96 6.22
CA LYS A 153 -7.30 19.37 7.60
C LYS A 153 -7.88 18.26 8.46
N ILE A 154 -8.92 17.58 7.96
CA ILE A 154 -9.56 16.45 8.66
C ILE A 154 -8.55 15.31 8.88
N ALA A 155 -7.75 15.00 7.88
CA ALA A 155 -6.73 13.97 7.95
C ALA A 155 -5.59 14.38 8.92
N GLY A 156 -5.12 15.61 8.83
CA GLY A 156 -4.08 16.18 9.69
C GLY A 156 -4.46 16.17 11.16
N ASP A 157 -5.70 16.51 11.51
CA ASP A 157 -6.24 16.43 12.89
C ASP A 157 -6.17 15.02 13.48
N LYS A 158 -6.03 13.99 12.62
CA LYS A 158 -5.86 12.59 12.99
C LYS A 158 -4.44 12.07 12.71
N CYS A 159 -3.47 12.96 12.54
CA CYS A 159 -2.06 12.60 12.27
C CYS A 159 -1.84 11.77 11.00
N PHE A 160 -2.61 12.02 9.94
CA PHE A 160 -2.37 11.48 8.61
C PHE A 160 -1.78 12.55 7.69
N VAL A 161 -0.93 12.13 6.78
CA VAL A 161 -0.47 12.92 5.64
C VAL A 161 -1.39 12.62 4.45
N THR A 162 -1.94 13.66 3.83
CA THR A 162 -2.72 13.52 2.59
C THR A 162 -1.77 13.65 1.41
N SER A 163 -1.70 12.63 0.54
CA SER A 163 -0.80 12.65 -0.60
C SER A 163 -1.30 13.55 -1.72
N TYR A 164 -0.35 14.03 -2.52
CA TYR A 164 -0.58 14.73 -3.78
C TYR A 164 0.58 14.42 -4.75
N ASP A 165 0.36 14.69 -6.05
CA ASP A 165 1.37 14.42 -7.06
C ASP A 165 2.64 15.26 -6.82
N GLY A 166 3.76 14.59 -6.62
CA GLY A 166 5.04 15.21 -6.30
C GLY A 166 5.37 15.34 -4.81
N LEU A 167 4.52 14.81 -3.91
CA LEU A 167 4.85 14.73 -2.48
C LEU A 167 6.13 13.90 -2.27
N ILE A 168 7.06 14.46 -1.53
CA ILE A 168 8.29 13.77 -1.09
C ILE A 168 8.20 13.58 0.41
N ILE A 169 8.48 12.38 0.88
CA ILE A 169 8.52 12.02 2.31
C ILE A 169 9.91 11.47 2.60
N ASP A 170 10.65 12.20 3.43
CA ASP A 170 11.94 11.75 3.95
C ASP A 170 11.75 11.03 5.28
N PHE A 171 12.31 9.83 5.44
CA PHE A 171 12.16 9.00 6.65
C PHE A 171 13.36 8.09 6.92
#